data_5db42915cb54d63e647358e9db10235f
#
_entry.id   5db42915cb54d63e647358e9db10235f
#
_cell.length_a   1.000
_cell.length_b   1.000
_cell.length_c   1.000
_cell.angle_alpha   90.00
_cell.angle_beta   90.00
_cell.angle_gamma   90.00
#
_symmetry.space_group_name_H-M   'P 1'
#
loop_
_entity.id
_entity.type
_entity.pdbx_description
1 polymer ?
#
loop_
_entity_poly.entity_id
_entity_poly.type
_entity_poly.pdbx_seq_one_letter_code
_entity_poly.pdbx_strand_id
1 'polypeptide(L)'
;IILAIIILYIFLRRVNMTLIVSLSIPISIIATFNLMYFNGLTINIMTLGGLALGAGMLIDNAIVVMENIFRNLENGLSPKEAAIKGASEVSGAITSSTLTTIVVFLPIVYIQGAAGELFKEQAWTVSFSLLSSLFVAVLLIPMLASQYVKAPAKNQASLKIKGYGQFVGKLLKHRYAVVLTALV
;
A
#
# COMPACT_ATOMS: atom_id res chain seq x y z
N ILE A 1 9.88 3.41 10.82
CA ILE A 1 8.81 4.41 10.63
C ILE A 1 9.40 5.73 10.15
N ILE A 2 10.37 6.36 10.84
CA ILE A 2 10.96 7.66 10.43
C ILE A 2 11.52 7.61 9.02
N LEU A 3 12.31 6.57 8.69
CA LEU A 3 12.87 6.39 7.35
C LEU A 3 11.76 6.25 6.30
N ALA A 4 10.69 5.51 6.60
CA ALA A 4 9.55 5.36 5.71
C ALA A 4 8.85 6.71 5.45
N ILE A 5 8.68 7.55 6.48
CA ILE A 5 8.08 8.89 6.34
C ILE A 5 8.96 9.79 5.46
N ILE A 6 10.29 9.73 5.61
CA ILE A 6 11.22 10.50 4.79
C ILE A 6 11.12 10.07 3.32
N ILE A 7 11.13 8.77 3.05
CA ILE A 7 10.99 8.22 1.70
C ILE A 7 9.63 8.62 1.10
N LEU A 8 8.54 8.48 1.86
CA LEU A 8 7.21 8.91 1.46
C LEU A 8 7.17 10.40 1.12
N TYR A 9 7.80 11.24 1.94
CA TYR A 9 7.86 12.68 1.67
C TYR A 9 8.63 13.00 0.38
N ILE A 10 9.75 12.32 0.15
CA ILE A 10 10.54 12.49 -1.09
C ILE A 10 9.71 12.07 -2.31
N PHE A 11 8.91 11.01 -2.18
CA PHE A 11 8.09 10.45 -3.26
C PHE A 11 6.85 11.30 -3.54
N LEU A 12 6.05 11.56 -2.51
CA LEU A 12 4.78 12.31 -2.62
C LEU A 12 4.99 13.82 -2.74
N ARG A 13 6.12 14.34 -2.23
CA ARG A 13 6.49 15.78 -2.25
C ARG A 13 5.43 16.74 -1.69
N ARG A 14 4.53 16.24 -0.84
CA ARG A 14 3.42 17.00 -0.24
C ARG A 14 3.21 16.57 1.20
N VAL A 15 3.38 17.51 2.11
CA VAL A 15 3.30 17.26 3.55
C VAL A 15 1.95 16.64 3.95
N ASN A 16 0.83 17.19 3.47
CA ASN A 16 -0.50 16.72 3.86
C ASN A 16 -0.75 15.26 3.44
N MET A 17 -0.32 14.87 2.25
CA MET A 17 -0.44 13.50 1.76
C MET A 17 0.45 12.55 2.55
N THR A 18 1.71 12.95 2.77
CA THR A 18 2.66 12.18 3.57
C THR A 18 2.13 11.97 4.98
N LEU A 19 1.54 12.99 5.61
CA LEU A 19 0.94 12.87 6.94
C LEU A 19 -0.22 11.88 6.97
N ILE A 20 -1.14 11.93 5.99
CA ILE A 20 -2.28 10.99 5.93
C ILE A 20 -1.78 9.55 5.76
N VAL A 21 -0.88 9.31 4.82
CA VAL A 21 -0.30 7.97 4.60
C VAL A 21 0.50 7.52 5.82
N SER A 22 1.28 8.41 6.44
CA SER A 22 2.03 8.08 7.67
C SER A 22 1.12 7.75 8.84
N LEU A 23 -0.03 8.42 8.97
CA LEU A 23 -1.03 8.14 10.01
C LEU A 23 -1.71 6.79 9.81
N SER A 24 -1.85 6.33 8.56
CA SER A 24 -2.43 5.01 8.27
C SER A 24 -1.60 3.86 8.86
N ILE A 25 -0.28 4.03 8.99
CA ILE A 25 0.62 2.97 9.52
C ILE A 25 0.27 2.60 10.97
N PRO A 26 0.31 3.53 11.95
CA PRO A 26 0.00 3.19 13.33
C PRO A 26 -1.45 2.70 13.49
N ILE A 27 -2.40 3.25 12.72
CA ILE A 27 -3.80 2.80 12.78
C ILE A 27 -3.94 1.36 12.28
N SER A 28 -3.27 0.99 11.19
CA SER A 28 -3.27 -0.38 10.68
C SER A 28 -2.61 -1.36 11.65
N ILE A 29 -1.52 -0.94 12.32
CA ILE A 29 -0.86 -1.76 13.34
C ILE A 29 -1.78 -1.99 14.54
N ILE A 30 -2.44 -0.94 15.03
CA ILE A 30 -3.41 -1.06 16.14
C ILE A 30 -4.58 -1.97 15.75
N ALA A 31 -5.10 -1.83 14.52
CA ALA A 31 -6.14 -2.71 14.01
C ALA A 31 -5.67 -4.17 13.94
N THR A 32 -4.42 -4.39 13.52
CA THR A 32 -3.80 -5.73 13.50
C THR A 32 -3.71 -6.33 14.90
N PHE A 33 -3.26 -5.57 15.89
CA PHE A 33 -3.22 -6.05 17.27
C PHE A 33 -4.61 -6.40 17.82
N ASN A 34 -5.65 -5.64 17.47
CA ASN A 34 -7.01 -5.99 17.85
C ASN A 34 -7.43 -7.32 17.22
N LEU A 35 -7.17 -7.54 15.92
CA LEU A 35 -7.49 -8.81 15.27
C LEU A 35 -6.71 -9.97 15.86
N MET A 36 -5.43 -9.79 16.20
CA MET A 36 -4.62 -10.80 16.90
C MET A 36 -5.23 -11.15 18.26
N TYR A 37 -5.60 -10.14 19.04
CA TYR A 37 -6.19 -10.32 20.37
C TYR A 37 -7.50 -11.12 20.32
N PHE A 38 -8.41 -10.76 19.42
CA PHE A 38 -9.68 -11.48 19.26
C PHE A 38 -9.53 -12.92 18.76
N ASN A 39 -8.40 -13.23 18.12
CA ASN A 39 -8.09 -14.58 17.66
C ASN A 39 -7.14 -15.35 18.60
N GLY A 40 -6.86 -14.82 19.80
CA GLY A 40 -6.06 -15.49 20.82
C GLY A 40 -4.57 -15.62 20.45
N LEU A 41 -4.07 -14.82 19.49
CA LEU A 41 -2.65 -14.82 19.14
C LEU A 41 -1.85 -14.05 20.18
N THR A 42 -0.72 -14.62 20.60
CA THR A 42 0.19 -14.02 21.54
C THR A 42 1.27 -13.20 20.82
N ILE A 43 1.80 -12.17 21.53
CA ILE A 43 2.95 -11.42 21.02
C ILE A 43 4.21 -12.20 21.33
N ASN A 44 4.81 -12.77 20.30
CA ASN A 44 6.06 -13.51 20.36
C ASN A 44 6.96 -13.16 19.15
N ILE A 45 8.12 -13.77 19.05
CA ILE A 45 9.08 -13.51 17.98
C ILE A 45 8.50 -13.77 16.59
N MET A 46 7.64 -14.79 16.44
CA MET A 46 7.02 -15.13 15.15
C MET A 46 5.94 -14.14 14.75
N THR A 47 5.07 -13.76 15.68
CA THR A 47 4.04 -12.74 15.43
C THR A 47 4.65 -11.37 15.22
N LEU A 48 5.74 -11.00 15.94
CA LEU A 48 6.47 -9.76 15.68
C LEU A 48 7.16 -9.78 14.31
N GLY A 49 7.71 -10.92 13.89
CA GLY A 49 8.24 -11.12 12.54
C GLY A 49 7.16 -10.96 11.47
N GLY A 50 5.98 -11.56 11.69
CA GLY A 50 4.82 -11.39 10.84
C GLY A 50 4.33 -9.94 10.75
N LEU A 51 4.30 -9.24 11.90
CA LEU A 51 3.95 -7.82 11.95
C LEU A 51 4.97 -6.95 11.21
N ALA A 52 6.27 -7.23 11.36
CA ALA A 52 7.33 -6.50 10.65
C ALA A 52 7.23 -6.70 9.13
N LEU A 53 6.97 -7.93 8.67
CA LEU A 53 6.74 -8.25 7.26
C LEU A 53 5.49 -7.55 6.75
N GLY A 54 4.37 -7.66 7.48
CA GLY A 54 3.12 -7.00 7.17
C GLY A 54 3.27 -5.48 7.13
N ALA A 55 3.97 -4.88 8.11
CA ALA A 55 4.20 -3.43 8.16
C ALA A 55 4.91 -2.90 6.91
N GLY A 56 5.82 -3.67 6.30
CA GLY A 56 6.43 -3.33 5.02
C GLY A 56 5.42 -3.24 3.87
N MET A 57 4.38 -4.07 3.90
CA MET A 57 3.34 -4.13 2.86
C MET A 57 2.15 -3.19 3.15
N LEU A 58 2.03 -2.65 4.38
CA LEU A 58 0.92 -1.78 4.78
C LEU A 58 0.87 -0.47 3.98
N ILE A 59 2.03 0.03 3.59
CA ILE A 59 2.20 1.36 2.99
C ILE A 59 1.72 1.35 1.54
N ASP A 60 1.87 0.24 0.82
CA ASP A 60 1.63 0.16 -0.61
C ASP A 60 0.18 0.48 -0.99
N ASN A 61 -0.80 -0.13 -0.31
CA ASN A 61 -2.22 0.14 -0.54
C ASN A 61 -2.57 1.61 -0.30
N ALA A 62 -2.00 2.18 0.78
CA ALA A 62 -2.21 3.57 1.17
C ALA A 62 -1.67 4.55 0.11
N ILE A 63 -0.48 4.28 -0.44
CA ILE A 63 0.14 5.09 -1.49
C ILE A 63 -0.71 5.06 -2.75
N VAL A 64 -1.12 3.88 -3.21
CA VAL A 64 -1.89 3.72 -4.45
C VAL A 64 -3.22 4.48 -4.38
N VAL A 65 -3.95 4.37 -3.26
CA VAL A 65 -5.21 5.10 -3.07
C VAL A 65 -4.96 6.61 -3.04
N MET A 66 -3.96 7.07 -2.27
CA MET A 66 -3.65 8.49 -2.14
C MET A 66 -3.21 9.10 -3.46
N GLU A 67 -2.36 8.41 -4.22
CA GLU A 67 -1.88 8.88 -5.52
C GLU A 67 -3.04 9.01 -6.52
N ASN A 68 -3.96 8.03 -6.55
CA ASN A 68 -5.11 8.11 -7.46
C ASN A 68 -6.11 9.20 -7.06
N ILE A 69 -6.34 9.41 -5.75
CA ILE A 69 -7.12 10.56 -5.26
C ILE A 69 -6.49 11.86 -5.74
N PHE A 70 -5.17 11.97 -5.59
CA PHE A 70 -4.45 13.16 -5.98
C PHE A 70 -4.51 13.42 -7.50
N ARG A 71 -4.35 12.38 -8.31
CA ARG A 71 -4.51 12.49 -9.77
C ARG A 71 -5.90 13.01 -10.17
N ASN A 72 -6.93 12.56 -9.47
CA ASN A 72 -8.29 13.08 -9.68
C ASN A 72 -8.44 14.55 -9.25
N LEU A 73 -7.75 14.99 -8.18
CA LEU A 73 -7.66 16.40 -7.79
C LEU A 73 -6.95 17.26 -8.85
N GLU A 74 -5.86 16.77 -9.43
CA GLU A 74 -5.13 17.45 -10.51
C GLU A 74 -5.99 17.61 -11.78
N ASN A 75 -6.90 16.66 -12.01
CA ASN A 75 -7.89 16.73 -13.09
C ASN A 75 -9.05 17.73 -12.81
N GLY A 76 -9.02 18.44 -11.68
CA GLY A 76 -9.95 19.50 -11.36
C GLY A 76 -11.20 19.09 -10.58
N LEU A 77 -11.25 17.86 -10.08
CA LEU A 77 -12.35 17.42 -9.21
C LEU A 77 -12.25 18.09 -7.83
N SER A 78 -13.40 18.28 -7.17
CA SER A 78 -13.39 18.72 -5.76
C SER A 78 -12.74 17.66 -4.84
N PRO A 79 -12.22 18.03 -3.67
CA PRO A 79 -11.57 17.08 -2.76
C PRO A 79 -12.45 15.87 -2.41
N LYS A 80 -13.75 16.09 -2.23
CA LYS A 80 -14.71 15.03 -1.92
C LYS A 80 -14.94 14.10 -3.11
N GLU A 81 -15.16 14.65 -4.29
CA GLU A 81 -15.34 13.85 -5.52
C GLU A 81 -14.08 13.09 -5.89
N ALA A 82 -12.91 13.73 -5.77
CA ALA A 82 -11.62 13.09 -6.02
C ALA A 82 -11.35 11.92 -5.05
N ALA A 83 -11.72 12.08 -3.77
CA ALA A 83 -11.58 11.02 -2.78
C ALA A 83 -12.47 9.82 -3.09
N ILE A 84 -13.76 10.05 -3.41
CA ILE A 84 -14.71 8.98 -3.75
C ILE A 84 -14.27 8.28 -5.04
N LYS A 85 -14.05 9.04 -6.11
CA LYS A 85 -13.70 8.50 -7.41
C LYS A 85 -12.33 7.81 -7.38
N GLY A 86 -11.32 8.48 -6.82
CA GLY A 86 -9.96 7.95 -6.75
C GLY A 86 -9.86 6.66 -5.95
N ALA A 87 -10.59 6.54 -4.83
CA ALA A 87 -10.64 5.29 -4.07
C ALA A 87 -11.40 4.20 -4.83
N SER A 88 -12.57 4.51 -5.42
CA SER A 88 -13.38 3.51 -6.14
C SER A 88 -12.67 2.92 -7.35
N GLU A 89 -11.90 3.71 -8.09
CA GLU A 89 -11.15 3.26 -9.27
C GLU A 89 -10.09 2.19 -8.95
N VAL A 90 -9.47 2.25 -7.76
CA VAL A 90 -8.38 1.36 -7.39
C VAL A 90 -8.77 0.29 -6.36
N SER A 91 -9.91 0.43 -5.69
CA SER A 91 -10.36 -0.47 -4.61
C SER A 91 -10.42 -1.94 -5.04
N GLY A 92 -10.94 -2.22 -6.23
CA GLY A 92 -11.00 -3.58 -6.78
C GLY A 92 -9.61 -4.19 -6.99
N ALA A 93 -8.69 -3.41 -7.56
CA ALA A 93 -7.33 -3.86 -7.83
C ALA A 93 -6.55 -4.15 -6.53
N ILE A 94 -6.58 -3.22 -5.56
CA ILE A 94 -5.87 -3.41 -4.29
C ILE A 94 -6.50 -4.53 -3.44
N THR A 95 -7.82 -4.69 -3.48
CA THR A 95 -8.50 -5.80 -2.79
C THR A 95 -8.06 -7.14 -3.38
N SER A 96 -8.09 -7.29 -4.70
CA SER A 96 -7.66 -8.52 -5.37
C SER A 96 -6.18 -8.83 -5.11
N SER A 97 -5.30 -7.83 -5.19
CA SER A 97 -3.88 -7.97 -4.89
C SER A 97 -3.65 -8.42 -3.45
N THR A 98 -4.29 -7.75 -2.49
CA THR A 98 -4.18 -8.07 -1.06
C THR A 98 -4.68 -9.49 -0.77
N LEU A 99 -5.84 -9.88 -1.31
CA LEU A 99 -6.38 -11.23 -1.15
C LEU A 99 -5.46 -12.29 -1.77
N THR A 100 -4.90 -12.02 -2.95
CA THR A 100 -3.92 -12.92 -3.58
C THR A 100 -2.70 -13.12 -2.68
N THR A 101 -2.19 -12.04 -2.06
CA THR A 101 -1.07 -12.13 -1.12
C THR A 101 -1.44 -12.96 0.11
N ILE A 102 -2.63 -12.77 0.68
CA ILE A 102 -3.11 -13.56 1.83
C ILE A 102 -3.20 -15.05 1.47
N VAL A 103 -3.73 -15.37 0.29
CA VAL A 103 -3.88 -16.76 -0.17
C VAL A 103 -2.52 -17.47 -0.26
N VAL A 104 -1.44 -16.76 -0.57
CA VAL A 104 -0.07 -17.33 -0.59
C VAL A 104 0.38 -17.78 0.82
N PHE A 105 -0.08 -17.12 1.88
CA PHE A 105 0.23 -17.49 3.26
C PHE A 105 -0.67 -18.60 3.83
N LEU A 106 -1.85 -18.85 3.25
CA LEU A 106 -2.79 -19.87 3.75
C LEU A 106 -2.22 -21.29 3.81
N PRO A 107 -1.43 -21.79 2.83
CA PRO A 107 -0.85 -23.13 2.92
C PRO A 107 0.03 -23.34 4.14
N ILE A 108 0.66 -22.29 4.67
CA ILE A 108 1.52 -22.35 5.85
C ILE A 108 0.71 -22.75 7.10
N VAL A 109 -0.56 -22.33 7.17
CA VAL A 109 -1.45 -22.64 8.29
C VAL A 109 -1.76 -24.14 8.40
N TYR A 110 -1.66 -24.88 7.30
CA TYR A 110 -1.96 -26.32 7.23
C TYR A 110 -0.71 -27.21 7.39
N ILE A 111 0.48 -26.62 7.56
CA ILE A 111 1.71 -27.38 7.82
C ILE A 111 1.59 -28.01 9.21
N GLN A 112 1.84 -29.34 9.30
CA GLN A 112 1.81 -30.09 10.56
C GLN A 112 3.20 -30.16 11.20
N GLY A 113 3.24 -30.36 12.53
CA GLY A 113 4.48 -30.48 13.30
C GLY A 113 4.94 -29.14 13.90
N ALA A 114 6.04 -29.18 14.65
CA ALA A 114 6.55 -28.04 15.41
C ALA A 114 6.85 -26.81 14.54
N ALA A 115 7.37 -27.00 13.34
CA ALA A 115 7.58 -25.89 12.39
C ALA A 115 6.27 -25.27 11.95
N GLY A 116 5.21 -26.08 11.72
CA GLY A 116 3.89 -25.61 11.36
C GLY A 116 3.29 -24.70 12.43
N GLU A 117 3.38 -25.10 13.71
CA GLU A 117 2.85 -24.29 14.81
C GLU A 117 3.53 -22.93 14.91
N LEU A 118 4.84 -22.87 14.73
CA LEU A 118 5.60 -21.62 14.77
C LEU A 118 5.20 -20.67 13.61
N PHE A 119 5.14 -21.17 12.38
CA PHE A 119 4.84 -20.33 11.21
C PHE A 119 3.36 -20.01 11.05
N LYS A 120 2.46 -20.80 11.66
CA LYS A 120 1.01 -20.55 11.64
C LYS A 120 0.65 -19.20 12.24
N GLU A 121 1.21 -18.86 13.40
CA GLU A 121 0.96 -17.56 14.04
C GLU A 121 1.51 -16.40 13.21
N GLN A 122 2.66 -16.58 12.57
CA GLN A 122 3.23 -15.60 11.65
C GLN A 122 2.33 -15.39 10.43
N ALA A 123 1.84 -16.47 9.80
CA ALA A 123 0.96 -16.40 8.64
C ALA A 123 -0.37 -15.69 8.96
N TRP A 124 -0.96 -15.97 10.12
CA TRP A 124 -2.16 -15.25 10.59
C TRP A 124 -1.88 -13.78 10.83
N THR A 125 -0.76 -13.45 11.48
CA THR A 125 -0.39 -12.05 11.77
C THR A 125 -0.19 -11.25 10.49
N VAL A 126 0.50 -11.81 9.48
CA VAL A 126 0.64 -11.18 8.16
C VAL A 126 -0.72 -10.97 7.52
N SER A 127 -1.60 -11.99 7.55
CA SER A 127 -2.94 -11.90 6.96
C SER A 127 -3.78 -10.82 7.62
N PHE A 128 -3.78 -10.74 8.95
CA PHE A 128 -4.49 -9.68 9.70
C PHE A 128 -3.91 -8.29 9.43
N SER A 129 -2.59 -8.19 9.29
CA SER A 129 -1.92 -6.95 8.94
C SER A 129 -2.36 -6.45 7.56
N LEU A 130 -2.36 -7.33 6.56
CA LEU A 130 -2.81 -7.01 5.21
C LEU A 130 -4.28 -6.63 5.14
N LEU A 131 -5.16 -7.34 5.86
CA LEU A 131 -6.58 -6.99 5.94
C LEU A 131 -6.78 -5.63 6.60
N SER A 132 -6.10 -5.37 7.72
CA SER A 132 -6.16 -4.08 8.42
C SER A 132 -5.72 -2.93 7.50
N SER A 133 -4.62 -3.13 6.75
CA SER A 133 -4.15 -2.17 5.76
C SER A 133 -5.18 -1.88 4.68
N LEU A 134 -5.79 -2.93 4.13
CA LEU A 134 -6.81 -2.79 3.10
C LEU A 134 -8.00 -1.95 3.60
N PHE A 135 -8.51 -2.24 4.80
CA PHE A 135 -9.60 -1.47 5.40
C PHE A 135 -9.21 0.00 5.61
N VAL A 136 -8.02 0.25 6.15
CA VAL A 136 -7.53 1.61 6.36
C VAL A 136 -7.35 2.34 5.02
N ALA A 137 -6.79 1.67 4.00
CA ALA A 137 -6.57 2.27 2.70
C ALA A 137 -7.89 2.62 1.97
N VAL A 138 -8.90 1.77 2.06
CA VAL A 138 -10.17 1.97 1.33
C VAL A 138 -11.12 2.91 2.08
N LEU A 139 -11.11 2.94 3.41
CA LEU A 139 -12.06 3.71 4.22
C LEU A 139 -11.44 4.97 4.81
N LEU A 140 -10.34 4.83 5.54
CA LEU A 140 -9.76 5.94 6.31
C LEU A 140 -9.07 6.96 5.39
N ILE A 141 -8.27 6.50 4.43
CA ILE A 141 -7.51 7.40 3.55
C ILE A 141 -8.43 8.31 2.72
N PRO A 142 -9.48 7.82 2.03
CA PRO A 142 -10.38 8.70 1.30
C PRO A 142 -11.11 9.70 2.21
N MET A 143 -11.50 9.26 3.41
CA MET A 143 -12.13 10.12 4.41
C MET A 143 -11.20 11.27 4.81
N LEU A 144 -9.97 10.97 5.18
CA LEU A 144 -8.98 11.99 5.56
C LEU A 144 -8.58 12.87 4.37
N ALA A 145 -8.41 12.28 3.19
CA ALA A 145 -8.08 13.04 1.99
C ALA A 145 -9.16 14.04 1.62
N SER A 146 -10.44 13.68 1.74
CA SER A 146 -11.56 14.58 1.44
C SER A 146 -11.60 15.82 2.34
N GLN A 147 -11.06 15.71 3.57
CA GLN A 147 -11.08 16.81 4.56
C GLN A 147 -9.79 17.64 4.56
N TYR A 148 -8.64 17.00 4.41
CA TYR A 148 -7.34 17.63 4.65
C TYR A 148 -6.52 17.90 3.39
N VAL A 149 -6.86 17.29 2.24
CA VAL A 149 -6.14 17.55 1.00
C VAL A 149 -6.82 18.69 0.24
N LYS A 150 -6.03 19.71 -0.09
CA LYS A 150 -6.48 20.85 -0.90
C LYS A 150 -6.14 20.61 -2.37
N ALA A 151 -6.99 21.09 -3.26
CA ALA A 151 -6.70 21.08 -4.69
C ALA A 151 -5.34 21.76 -4.97
N PRO A 152 -4.50 21.18 -5.82
CA PRO A 152 -3.22 21.79 -6.17
C PRO A 152 -3.44 23.14 -6.84
N ALA A 153 -2.62 24.13 -6.49
CA ALA A 153 -2.58 25.38 -7.24
C ALA A 153 -2.25 25.07 -8.71
N LYS A 154 -2.99 25.66 -9.63
CA LYS A 154 -3.01 25.39 -11.08
C LYS A 154 -1.64 25.41 -11.81
N ASN A 155 -0.54 25.73 -11.10
CA ASN A 155 0.82 25.91 -11.64
C ASN A 155 1.88 24.92 -11.12
N GLN A 156 1.48 23.81 -10.48
CA GLN A 156 2.50 22.82 -10.12
C GLN A 156 2.73 21.88 -11.31
N ALA A 157 3.74 22.20 -12.10
CA ALA A 157 4.19 21.36 -13.21
C ALA A 157 4.49 19.94 -12.73
N SER A 158 3.75 18.97 -13.25
CA SER A 158 4.13 17.56 -13.13
C SER A 158 5.57 17.42 -13.63
N LEU A 159 6.45 16.81 -12.85
CA LEU A 159 7.81 16.51 -13.27
C LEU A 159 7.75 15.55 -14.46
N LYS A 160 7.64 16.09 -15.65
CA LYS A 160 7.92 15.32 -16.86
C LYS A 160 9.40 15.05 -16.90
N ILE A 161 9.81 13.84 -16.60
CA ILE A 161 11.18 13.40 -16.80
C ILE A 161 11.44 13.49 -18.30
N LYS A 162 12.07 14.59 -18.73
CA LYS A 162 12.44 14.79 -20.13
C LYS A 162 13.36 13.64 -20.53
N GLY A 163 12.94 12.81 -21.48
CA GLY A 163 13.74 11.70 -21.96
C GLY A 163 13.21 10.30 -21.59
N TYR A 164 12.37 10.14 -20.55
CA TYR A 164 11.80 8.84 -20.20
C TYR A 164 10.97 8.23 -21.36
N GLY A 165 10.11 9.03 -21.99
CA GLY A 165 9.34 8.57 -23.15
C GLY A 165 10.22 8.18 -24.34
N GLN A 166 11.33 8.89 -24.58
CA GLN A 166 12.29 8.54 -25.62
C GLN A 166 13.06 7.25 -25.29
N PHE A 167 13.42 7.06 -24.01
CA PHE A 167 14.07 5.84 -23.52
C PHE A 167 13.17 4.63 -23.67
N VAL A 168 11.92 4.72 -23.20
CA VAL A 168 10.93 3.67 -23.37
C VAL A 168 10.64 3.40 -24.87
N GLY A 169 10.54 4.44 -25.70
CA GLY A 169 10.38 4.28 -27.13
C GLY A 169 11.54 3.53 -27.80
N LYS A 170 12.80 3.75 -27.37
CA LYS A 170 13.95 2.98 -27.83
C LYS A 170 13.89 1.51 -27.38
N LEU A 171 13.51 1.26 -26.12
CA LEU A 171 13.33 -0.10 -25.61
C LEU A 171 12.25 -0.87 -26.36
N LEU A 172 11.11 -0.24 -26.63
CA LEU A 172 10.02 -0.84 -27.41
C LEU A 172 10.43 -1.16 -28.85
N LYS A 173 11.30 -0.34 -29.45
CA LYS A 173 11.84 -0.62 -30.79
C LYS A 173 12.74 -1.87 -30.82
N HIS A 174 13.41 -2.18 -29.67
CA HIS A 174 14.27 -3.36 -29.53
C HIS A 174 13.65 -4.41 -28.61
N ARG A 175 12.32 -4.59 -28.69
CA ARG A 175 11.54 -5.47 -27.80
C ARG A 175 12.10 -6.88 -27.65
N TYR A 176 12.61 -7.49 -28.71
CA TYR A 176 13.19 -8.84 -28.65
C TYR A 176 14.48 -8.90 -27.85
N ALA A 177 15.35 -7.90 -27.96
CA ALA A 177 16.56 -7.81 -27.18
C ALA A 177 16.24 -7.61 -25.68
N VAL A 178 15.25 -6.78 -25.35
CA VAL A 178 14.79 -6.55 -23.97
C VAL A 178 14.22 -7.83 -23.35
N VAL A 179 13.41 -8.57 -24.08
CA VAL A 179 12.87 -9.84 -23.59
C VAL A 179 13.98 -10.88 -23.39
N LEU A 180 14.95 -10.93 -24.29
CA LEU A 180 16.06 -11.88 -24.21
C LEU A 180 16.99 -11.55 -23.02
N THR A 181 17.24 -10.28 -22.74
CA THR A 181 18.01 -9.85 -21.55
C THR A 181 17.26 -10.01 -20.23
N ALA A 182 15.93 -10.09 -20.24
CA ALA A 182 15.14 -10.34 -19.05
C ALA A 182 14.98 -11.84 -18.71
N LEU A 183 15.30 -12.72 -19.66
CA LEU A 183 15.24 -14.18 -19.50
C LEU A 183 16.59 -14.81 -19.07
N VAL A 184 17.67 -14.03 -19.07
CA VAL A 184 19.01 -14.39 -18.58
C VAL A 184 19.24 -13.84 -17.20
#